data_1e27be7e540cb9a58872f2c90b276639
#
_entry.id   1e27be7e540cb9a58872f2c90b276639
#
_cell.length_a   1.000
_cell.length_b   1.000
_cell.length_c   1.000
_cell.angle_alpha   90.00
_cell.angle_beta   90.00
_cell.angle_gamma   90.00
#
_symmetry.space_group_name_H-M   'P 1'
#
loop_
_entity.id
_entity.type
_entity.pdbx_description
1 polymer ?
#
loop_
_entity_poly.entity_id
_entity_poly.type
_entity_poly.pdbx_seq_one_letter_code
_entity_poly.pdbx_strand_id
1 'polypeptide(L)'
;MSIANLRDITEVPDMPIIMGDGCRLSARVWMPADAETAPVPAILEFLPYRKRDGTTARDSLTHPYFAKRGYACIRVDMRGNGDSHGIMEDEYTQQELDDAVHTINWLASQPWCSGSVGMMGISWGGFNSLQVAALNPAPLKAIITPVSYTHLRAHETSA
;
A
#
# COMPACT_ATOMS: atom_id res chain seq x y z
N MET A 1 -21.52 22.23 -5.99
CA MET A 1 -20.31 21.40 -5.83
C MET A 1 -19.49 21.55 -7.10
N SER A 2 -18.30 22.17 -7.02
CA SER A 2 -17.39 22.27 -8.16
C SER A 2 -17.00 20.83 -8.58
N ILE A 3 -17.17 20.52 -9.87
CA ILE A 3 -16.60 19.30 -10.44
C ILE A 3 -15.09 19.49 -10.33
N ALA A 4 -14.45 18.80 -9.38
CA ALA A 4 -13.00 18.82 -9.28
C ALA A 4 -12.44 18.41 -10.66
N ASN A 5 -11.56 19.21 -11.24
CA ASN A 5 -10.88 18.86 -12.47
C ASN A 5 -10.14 17.53 -12.24
N LEU A 6 -10.62 16.48 -12.86
CA LEU A 6 -9.97 15.18 -12.80
C LEU A 6 -8.67 15.25 -13.60
N ARG A 7 -7.59 14.72 -13.02
CA ARG A 7 -6.26 14.71 -13.65
C ARG A 7 -6.16 13.51 -14.60
N ASP A 8 -5.38 13.66 -15.65
CA ASP A 8 -4.90 12.53 -16.43
C ASP A 8 -3.99 11.65 -15.56
N ILE A 9 -4.02 10.35 -15.80
CA ILE A 9 -3.27 9.38 -14.99
C ILE A 9 -2.41 8.50 -15.87
N THR A 10 -1.31 8.02 -15.28
CA THR A 10 -0.48 6.95 -15.80
C THR A 10 -0.60 5.71 -14.93
N GLU A 11 -0.35 4.56 -15.53
CA GLU A 11 -0.29 3.28 -14.84
C GLU A 11 1.06 2.62 -15.08
N VAL A 12 1.70 2.15 -14.01
CA VAL A 12 2.91 1.32 -14.04
C VAL A 12 2.53 -0.05 -13.49
N PRO A 13 2.44 -1.09 -14.35
CA PRO A 13 1.91 -2.40 -13.93
C PRO A 13 2.87 -3.22 -13.07
N ASP A 14 4.17 -2.93 -13.12
CA ASP A 14 5.21 -3.66 -12.39
C ASP A 14 6.37 -2.73 -12.02
N MET A 15 6.22 -2.00 -10.93
CA MET A 15 7.27 -1.16 -10.35
C MET A 15 8.03 -1.96 -9.29
N PRO A 16 9.36 -2.13 -9.42
CA PRO A 16 10.15 -2.84 -8.42
C PRO A 16 10.38 -1.98 -7.18
N ILE A 17 10.22 -2.60 -6.01
CA ILE A 17 10.63 -2.04 -4.72
C ILE A 17 11.66 -3.00 -4.13
N ILE A 18 12.89 -2.55 -3.96
CA ILE A 18 13.98 -3.39 -3.45
C ILE A 18 14.07 -3.22 -1.93
N MET A 19 13.89 -4.31 -1.21
CA MET A 19 13.99 -4.34 0.25
C MET A 19 15.45 -4.29 0.70
N GLY A 20 15.68 -4.01 1.97
CA GLY A 20 17.02 -3.90 2.53
C GLY A 20 17.88 -5.18 2.42
N ASP A 21 17.24 -6.34 2.33
CA ASP A 21 17.86 -7.65 2.11
C ASP A 21 18.06 -8.03 0.63
N GLY A 22 17.71 -7.11 -0.28
CA GLY A 22 17.76 -7.32 -1.73
C GLY A 22 16.53 -8.03 -2.32
N CYS A 23 15.56 -8.42 -1.51
CA CYS A 23 14.32 -8.99 -2.01
C CYS A 23 13.56 -7.94 -2.86
N ARG A 24 13.08 -8.36 -4.04
CA ARG A 24 12.28 -7.49 -4.92
C ARG A 24 10.80 -7.71 -4.65
N LEU A 25 10.11 -6.68 -4.21
CA LEU A 25 8.66 -6.63 -4.25
C LEU A 25 8.18 -5.99 -5.56
N SER A 26 6.99 -6.36 -5.98
CA SER A 26 6.35 -5.90 -7.20
C SER A 26 5.11 -5.07 -6.86
N ALA A 27 5.07 -3.85 -7.37
CA ALA A 27 3.96 -2.92 -7.18
C ALA A 27 3.28 -2.57 -8.50
N ARG A 28 1.96 -2.42 -8.48
CA ARG A 28 1.19 -1.74 -9.53
C ARG A 28 0.82 -0.36 -9.05
N VAL A 29 1.10 0.65 -9.86
CA VAL A 29 0.98 2.05 -9.46
C VAL A 29 0.09 2.79 -10.45
N TRP A 30 -0.86 3.57 -9.93
CA TRP A 30 -1.65 4.55 -10.68
C TRP A 30 -1.38 5.91 -10.07
N MET A 31 -0.97 6.88 -10.87
CA MET A 31 -0.69 8.22 -10.39
C MET A 31 -1.05 9.28 -11.42
N PRO A 32 -1.25 10.54 -11.01
CA PRO A 32 -1.38 11.64 -11.95
C PRO A 32 -0.20 11.71 -12.92
N ALA A 33 -0.48 11.97 -14.18
CA ALA A 33 0.55 12.02 -15.24
C ALA A 33 1.61 13.11 -15.00
N ASP A 34 1.26 14.12 -14.24
CA ASP A 34 2.12 15.25 -13.86
C ASP A 34 2.72 15.12 -12.45
N ALA A 35 2.65 13.93 -11.82
CA ALA A 35 3.10 13.74 -10.44
C ALA A 35 4.58 14.04 -10.20
N GLU A 36 5.45 13.86 -11.20
CA GLU A 36 6.88 14.20 -11.08
C GLU A 36 7.13 15.70 -10.96
N THR A 37 6.26 16.53 -11.54
CA THR A 37 6.35 18.00 -11.45
C THR A 37 5.44 18.59 -10.38
N ALA A 38 4.41 17.87 -9.97
CA ALA A 38 3.46 18.23 -8.92
C ALA A 38 3.23 17.03 -7.98
N PRO A 39 4.20 16.74 -7.08
CA PRO A 39 4.16 15.57 -6.20
C PRO A 39 2.88 15.47 -5.38
N VAL A 40 2.38 14.24 -5.24
CA VAL A 40 1.10 13.94 -4.60
C VAL A 40 1.27 12.96 -3.43
N PRO A 41 0.35 12.93 -2.44
CA PRO A 41 0.40 11.91 -1.40
C PRO A 41 0.15 10.51 -2.00
N ALA A 42 0.81 9.51 -1.41
CA ALA A 42 0.67 8.12 -1.80
C ALA A 42 -0.41 7.40 -0.96
N ILE A 43 -1.11 6.44 -1.57
CA ILE A 43 -2.01 5.50 -0.88
C ILE A 43 -1.49 4.10 -1.14
N LEU A 44 -1.01 3.44 -0.09
CA LEU A 44 -0.48 2.08 -0.14
C LEU A 44 -1.57 1.07 0.20
N GLU A 45 -1.71 0.04 -0.62
CA GLU A 45 -2.43 -1.18 -0.29
C GLU A 45 -1.44 -2.36 -0.29
N PHE A 46 -1.20 -2.93 0.90
CA PHE A 46 -0.20 -3.96 1.16
C PHE A 46 -0.90 -5.19 1.74
N LEU A 47 -1.12 -6.21 0.88
CA LEU A 47 -1.90 -7.39 1.24
C LEU A 47 -1.63 -8.57 0.28
N PRO A 48 -1.94 -9.84 0.67
CA PRO A 48 -1.50 -11.02 -0.05
C PRO A 48 -2.38 -11.43 -1.25
N TYR A 49 -3.40 -10.63 -1.61
CA TYR A 49 -4.43 -11.08 -2.59
C TYR A 49 -4.01 -10.91 -4.05
N ARG A 50 -2.76 -10.67 -4.33
CA ARG A 50 -2.10 -10.59 -5.66
C ARG A 50 -2.73 -9.54 -6.59
N LYS A 51 -1.90 -8.62 -7.06
CA LYS A 51 -2.32 -7.47 -7.88
C LYS A 51 -2.87 -7.81 -9.26
N ARG A 52 -2.57 -9.03 -9.77
CA ARG A 52 -3.00 -9.46 -11.11
C ARG A 52 -4.27 -10.30 -11.14
N ASP A 53 -4.72 -10.82 -10.02
CA ASP A 53 -5.89 -11.70 -9.98
C ASP A 53 -6.88 -11.40 -8.84
N GLY A 54 -6.59 -11.71 -7.60
CA GLY A 54 -7.56 -11.71 -6.50
C GLY A 54 -8.39 -10.43 -6.36
N THR A 55 -7.77 -9.26 -6.46
CA THR A 55 -8.45 -7.95 -6.30
C THR A 55 -8.45 -7.08 -7.56
N THR A 56 -7.94 -7.58 -8.68
CA THR A 56 -7.72 -6.81 -9.92
C THR A 56 -8.95 -6.02 -10.38
N ALA A 57 -10.14 -6.63 -10.36
CA ALA A 57 -11.37 -5.96 -10.79
C ALA A 57 -11.72 -4.76 -9.91
N ARG A 58 -11.59 -4.92 -8.59
CA ARG A 58 -11.80 -3.83 -7.63
C ARG A 58 -10.73 -2.74 -7.79
N ASP A 59 -9.48 -3.14 -7.89
CA ASP A 59 -8.34 -2.23 -7.96
C ASP A 59 -8.43 -1.33 -9.21
N SER A 60 -8.87 -1.90 -10.34
CA SER A 60 -9.08 -1.16 -11.60
C SER A 60 -10.19 -0.09 -11.53
N LEU A 61 -11.06 -0.16 -10.53
CA LEU A 61 -12.07 0.87 -10.25
C LEU A 61 -11.59 1.87 -9.20
N THR A 62 -11.04 1.36 -8.11
CA THR A 62 -10.74 2.15 -6.90
C THR A 62 -9.47 3.00 -7.08
N HIS A 63 -8.38 2.40 -7.56
CA HIS A 63 -7.09 3.10 -7.63
C HIS A 63 -7.09 4.23 -8.68
N PRO A 64 -7.60 4.03 -9.91
CA PRO A 64 -7.75 5.13 -10.87
C PRO A 64 -8.68 6.25 -10.37
N TYR A 65 -9.69 5.92 -9.58
CA TYR A 65 -10.59 6.92 -8.99
C TYR A 65 -9.84 7.89 -8.08
N PHE A 66 -8.98 7.38 -7.20
CA PHE A 66 -8.15 8.23 -6.33
C PHE A 66 -7.02 8.91 -7.11
N ALA A 67 -6.40 8.22 -8.07
CA ALA A 67 -5.33 8.81 -8.86
C ALA A 67 -5.80 10.04 -9.64
N LYS A 68 -6.98 9.99 -10.26
CA LYS A 68 -7.59 11.16 -10.92
C LYS A 68 -7.86 12.33 -9.97
N ARG A 69 -7.84 12.09 -8.66
CA ARG A 69 -8.08 13.09 -7.61
C ARG A 69 -6.81 13.55 -6.90
N GLY A 70 -5.66 13.23 -7.45
CA GLY A 70 -4.37 13.73 -6.98
C GLY A 70 -3.71 12.85 -5.91
N TYR A 71 -3.86 11.54 -5.98
CA TYR A 71 -3.13 10.57 -5.18
C TYR A 71 -2.31 9.64 -6.07
N ALA A 72 -1.17 9.19 -5.60
CA ALA A 72 -0.50 8.03 -6.17
C ALA A 72 -1.01 6.79 -5.43
N CYS A 73 -1.63 5.85 -6.13
CA CYS A 73 -2.21 4.65 -5.54
C CYS A 73 -1.35 3.46 -5.87
N ILE A 74 -0.91 2.73 -4.86
CA ILE A 74 0.06 1.66 -4.97
C ILE A 74 -0.52 0.37 -4.41
N ARG A 75 -0.56 -0.66 -5.25
CA ARG A 75 -0.92 -2.02 -4.89
C ARG A 75 0.32 -2.89 -4.92
N VAL A 76 0.79 -3.32 -3.76
CA VAL A 76 2.00 -4.14 -3.63
C VAL A 76 1.61 -5.61 -3.43
N ASP A 77 2.25 -6.49 -4.17
CA ASP A 77 2.28 -7.90 -3.83
C ASP A 77 3.27 -8.08 -2.66
N MET A 78 2.79 -8.65 -1.56
CA MET A 78 3.64 -8.94 -0.41
C MET A 78 4.71 -9.97 -0.76
N ARG A 79 5.78 -10.02 0.01
CA ARG A 79 6.86 -11.02 -0.11
C ARG A 79 6.29 -12.43 -0.29
N GLY A 80 6.77 -13.17 -1.29
CA GLY A 80 6.31 -14.53 -1.59
C GLY A 80 4.94 -14.63 -2.25
N ASN A 81 4.31 -13.50 -2.61
CA ASN A 81 3.01 -13.46 -3.27
C ASN A 81 3.12 -12.83 -4.66
N GLY A 82 2.26 -13.27 -5.58
CA GLY A 82 2.13 -12.70 -6.91
C GLY A 82 3.44 -12.62 -7.68
N ASP A 83 3.84 -11.41 -8.07
CA ASP A 83 5.07 -11.14 -8.81
C ASP A 83 6.25 -10.75 -7.89
N SER A 84 6.06 -10.73 -6.58
CA SER A 84 7.11 -10.46 -5.60
C SER A 84 7.97 -11.70 -5.34
N HIS A 85 9.26 -11.45 -5.11
CA HIS A 85 10.20 -12.51 -4.74
C HIS A 85 10.08 -12.88 -3.25
N GLY A 86 10.88 -13.87 -2.84
CA GLY A 86 10.97 -14.35 -1.47
C GLY A 86 9.94 -15.41 -1.13
N ILE A 87 9.76 -15.66 0.14
CA ILE A 87 8.84 -16.65 0.69
C ILE A 87 8.01 -15.98 1.78
N MET A 88 6.73 -16.23 1.78
CA MET A 88 5.84 -15.90 2.89
C MET A 88 5.85 -17.08 3.87
N GLU A 89 6.41 -16.86 5.06
CA GLU A 89 6.56 -17.93 6.06
C GLU A 89 5.27 -18.16 6.85
N ASP A 90 4.62 -17.08 7.26
CA ASP A 90 3.37 -17.11 8.02
C ASP A 90 2.65 -15.76 7.89
N GLU A 91 1.44 -15.64 8.46
CA GLU A 91 0.68 -14.38 8.53
C GLU A 91 1.17 -13.50 9.69
N TYR A 92 1.13 -12.18 9.50
CA TYR A 92 1.43 -11.16 10.53
C TYR A 92 2.82 -11.26 11.15
N THR A 93 3.79 -11.74 10.38
CA THR A 93 5.19 -11.85 10.84
C THR A 93 5.86 -10.49 10.98
N GLN A 94 6.95 -10.43 11.75
CA GLN A 94 7.79 -9.22 11.84
C GLN A 94 8.32 -8.81 10.45
N GLN A 95 8.67 -9.78 9.59
CA GLN A 95 9.12 -9.51 8.23
C GLN A 95 8.05 -8.80 7.38
N GLU A 96 6.78 -9.15 7.53
CA GLU A 96 5.68 -8.47 6.86
C GLU A 96 5.61 -6.99 7.28
N LEU A 97 5.75 -6.73 8.59
CA LEU A 97 5.73 -5.37 9.13
C LEU A 97 6.94 -4.56 8.68
N ASP A 98 8.12 -5.17 8.69
CA ASP A 98 9.37 -4.53 8.26
C ASP A 98 9.31 -4.17 6.76
N ASP A 99 8.80 -5.08 5.92
CA ASP A 99 8.59 -4.85 4.50
C ASP A 99 7.57 -3.71 4.25
N ALA A 100 6.49 -3.65 5.02
CA ALA A 100 5.50 -2.59 4.91
C ALA A 100 6.08 -1.23 5.30
N VAL A 101 6.81 -1.15 6.42
CA VAL A 101 7.49 0.08 6.87
C VAL A 101 8.54 0.52 5.86
N HIS A 102 9.35 -0.41 5.33
CA HIS A 102 10.32 -0.12 4.28
C HIS A 102 9.62 0.46 3.04
N THR A 103 8.53 -0.17 2.60
CA THR A 103 7.73 0.29 1.46
C THR A 103 7.19 1.70 1.68
N ILE A 104 6.68 2.03 2.87
CA ILE A 104 6.19 3.38 3.22
C ILE A 104 7.32 4.42 3.10
N ASN A 105 8.50 4.12 3.65
CA ASN A 105 9.65 5.02 3.57
C ASN A 105 10.15 5.19 2.13
N TRP A 106 10.18 4.09 1.36
CA TRP A 106 10.54 4.12 -0.05
C TRP A 106 9.56 4.98 -0.87
N LEU A 107 8.25 4.81 -0.66
CA LEU A 107 7.22 5.62 -1.31
C LEU A 107 7.41 7.12 -0.99
N ALA A 108 7.62 7.45 0.27
CA ALA A 108 7.81 8.83 0.71
C ALA A 108 9.04 9.50 0.10
N SER A 109 10.05 8.72 -0.31
CA SER A 109 11.28 9.23 -0.94
C SER A 109 11.18 9.37 -2.46
N GLN A 110 10.10 8.93 -3.08
CA GLN A 110 9.97 9.02 -4.53
C GLN A 110 9.74 10.45 -5.00
N PRO A 111 10.29 10.87 -6.15
CA PRO A 111 10.15 12.25 -6.65
C PRO A 111 8.71 12.65 -6.94
N TRP A 112 7.85 11.72 -7.27
CA TRP A 112 6.42 11.92 -7.50
C TRP A 112 5.58 11.92 -6.22
N CYS A 113 6.15 11.59 -5.07
CA CYS A 113 5.45 11.55 -3.77
C CYS A 113 5.73 12.82 -2.96
N SER A 114 4.70 13.38 -2.35
CA SER A 114 4.81 14.56 -1.46
C SER A 114 5.44 14.27 -0.10
N GLY A 115 5.91 13.03 0.15
CA GLY A 115 6.43 12.59 1.44
C GLY A 115 5.35 12.11 2.43
N SER A 116 4.08 12.18 2.05
CA SER A 116 2.96 11.73 2.88
C SER A 116 2.36 10.45 2.31
N VAL A 117 2.19 9.44 3.16
CA VAL A 117 1.63 8.14 2.79
C VAL A 117 0.40 7.85 3.65
N GLY A 118 -0.69 7.44 3.00
CA GLY A 118 -1.81 6.77 3.63
C GLY A 118 -1.72 5.26 3.38
N MET A 119 -2.30 4.46 4.25
CA MET A 119 -2.41 3.02 4.04
C MET A 119 -3.86 2.59 4.09
N MET A 120 -4.27 1.72 3.18
CA MET A 120 -5.62 1.15 3.20
C MET A 120 -5.56 -0.34 2.91
N GLY A 121 -6.55 -1.07 3.39
CA GLY A 121 -6.64 -2.49 3.10
C GLY A 121 -7.87 -3.12 3.72
N ILE A 122 -8.40 -4.12 3.04
CA ILE A 122 -9.53 -4.92 3.51
C ILE A 122 -9.01 -6.19 4.20
N SER A 123 -9.68 -6.64 5.26
CA SER A 123 -9.40 -7.89 5.98
C SER A 123 -7.93 -7.94 6.45
N TRP A 124 -7.11 -8.83 5.89
CA TRP A 124 -5.66 -8.91 6.17
C TRP A 124 -4.97 -7.55 6.03
N GLY A 125 -5.18 -6.86 4.90
CA GLY A 125 -4.59 -5.54 4.67
C GLY A 125 -5.07 -4.47 5.65
N GLY A 126 -6.30 -4.59 6.17
CA GLY A 126 -6.80 -3.72 7.22
C GLY A 126 -6.12 -3.98 8.56
N PHE A 127 -5.92 -5.24 8.93
CA PHE A 127 -5.20 -5.62 10.13
C PHE A 127 -3.72 -5.23 10.07
N ASN A 128 -3.07 -5.50 8.94
CA ASN A 128 -1.71 -5.06 8.68
C ASN A 128 -1.57 -3.53 8.82
N SER A 129 -2.52 -2.76 8.28
CA SER A 129 -2.53 -1.30 8.40
C SER A 129 -2.59 -0.84 9.87
N LEU A 130 -3.32 -1.53 10.73
CA LEU A 130 -3.38 -1.25 12.18
C LEU A 130 -2.04 -1.53 12.86
N GLN A 131 -1.43 -2.68 12.58
CA GLN A 131 -0.13 -3.06 13.14
C GLN A 131 0.97 -2.08 12.70
N VAL A 132 1.02 -1.73 11.41
CA VAL A 132 1.98 -0.76 10.88
C VAL A 132 1.76 0.63 11.48
N ALA A 133 0.51 1.06 11.66
CA ALA A 133 0.21 2.34 12.31
C ALA A 133 0.68 2.38 13.77
N ALA A 134 0.64 1.25 14.49
CA ALA A 134 1.17 1.14 15.85
C ALA A 134 2.70 1.33 15.90
N LEU A 135 3.42 1.00 14.82
CA LEU A 135 4.85 1.28 14.69
C LEU A 135 5.16 2.75 14.37
N ASN A 136 4.13 3.52 14.01
CA ASN A 136 4.20 4.97 13.77
C ASN A 136 5.32 5.42 12.81
N PRO A 137 5.47 4.83 11.61
CA PRO A 137 6.47 5.31 10.65
C PRO A 137 6.17 6.75 10.23
N ALA A 138 7.19 7.62 10.26
CA ALA A 138 7.03 9.07 10.10
C ALA A 138 6.23 9.52 8.86
N PRO A 139 6.34 8.89 7.67
CA PRO A 139 5.57 9.28 6.50
C PRO A 139 4.08 8.85 6.57
N LEU A 140 3.70 7.88 7.40
CA LEU A 140 2.32 7.40 7.50
C LEU A 140 1.44 8.42 8.21
N LYS A 141 0.40 8.92 7.52
CA LYS A 141 -0.48 10.00 8.01
C LYS A 141 -1.90 9.55 8.31
N ALA A 142 -2.36 8.50 7.66
CA ALA A 142 -3.73 8.00 7.84
C ALA A 142 -3.82 6.52 7.45
N ILE A 143 -4.80 5.82 8.03
CA ILE A 143 -5.14 4.45 7.64
C ILE A 143 -6.65 4.32 7.42
N ILE A 144 -7.04 3.40 6.51
CA ILE A 144 -8.43 2.99 6.30
C ILE A 144 -8.48 1.46 6.38
N THR A 145 -9.23 0.92 7.33
CA THR A 145 -9.21 -0.50 7.69
C THR A 145 -10.61 -1.16 7.63
N PRO A 146 -11.27 -1.22 6.45
CA PRO A 146 -12.57 -1.85 6.34
C PRO A 146 -12.46 -3.37 6.54
N VAL A 147 -13.47 -3.93 7.22
CA VAL A 147 -13.62 -5.39 7.43
C VAL A 147 -12.38 -6.02 8.09
N SER A 148 -11.75 -5.27 9.00
CA SER A 148 -10.68 -5.77 9.87
C SER A 148 -11.25 -6.27 11.20
N TYR A 149 -10.43 -6.93 12.00
CA TYR A 149 -10.82 -7.31 13.35
C TYR A 149 -11.24 -6.08 14.16
N THR A 150 -12.53 -6.03 14.56
CA THR A 150 -13.08 -4.99 15.41
C THR A 150 -12.98 -5.34 16.89
N HIS A 151 -12.65 -6.59 17.23
CA HIS A 151 -12.51 -7.09 18.60
C HIS A 151 -11.19 -7.88 18.71
N LEU A 152 -10.16 -7.27 19.24
CA LEU A 152 -9.07 -7.99 19.88
C LEU A 152 -9.65 -8.59 21.16
N ARG A 153 -9.84 -9.91 21.19
CA ARG A 153 -10.28 -10.59 22.42
C ARG A 153 -9.17 -10.49 23.44
N ALA A 154 -9.51 -9.98 24.63
CA ALA A 154 -8.61 -9.91 25.78
C ALA A 154 -8.14 -11.28 26.31
N HIS A 155 -8.41 -12.37 25.62
CA HIS A 155 -8.07 -13.74 26.00
C HIS A 155 -6.70 -14.21 25.54
N GLU A 156 -6.02 -13.45 24.68
CA GLU A 156 -4.72 -13.85 24.12
C GLU A 156 -3.53 -13.29 24.94
N THR A 157 -3.80 -12.63 26.06
CA THR A 157 -2.76 -12.09 26.95
C THR A 157 -2.57 -12.90 28.24
N SER A 158 -3.12 -14.10 28.31
CA SER A 158 -2.97 -14.97 29.50
C SER A 158 -2.28 -16.28 29.10
N ALA A 159 -0.96 -16.23 28.93
CA ALA A 159 -0.08 -17.39 29.04
C ALA A 159 1.24 -16.93 29.64
#